data_f5ba428ebf0bba53133c27f99737ac8e
#
_entry.id   f5ba428ebf0bba53133c27f99737ac8e
#
_cell.length_a   1.000
_cell.length_b   1.000
_cell.length_c   1.000
_cell.angle_alpha   90.00
_cell.angle_beta   90.00
_cell.angle_gamma   90.00
#
_symmetry.space_group_name_H-M   'P 1'
#
loop_
_entity.id
_entity.type
_entity.pdbx_description
1 polymer ?
#
loop_
_entity_poly.entity_id
_entity_poly.type
_entity_poly.pdbx_seq_one_letter_code
_entity_poly.pdbx_strand_id
1 'polypeptide(L)'
;MKARRRRLEKYCNALNCDTLVTFEPENLFYLTGFWGEAIGILEKGGKTTIIAPELEAQRAREDSINCNVITSQRGVLVSTLASTIKKKKICIDCQNYSVMQSL
;
A
#
# COMPACT_ATOMS: atom_id res chain seq x y z
N MET A 1 6.79 12.97 6.07
CA MET A 1 5.73 12.02 5.68
C MET A 1 4.36 12.63 5.50
N LYS A 2 3.92 13.49 6.41
CA LYS A 2 2.59 14.12 6.28
C LYS A 2 2.37 14.84 4.94
N ALA A 3 3.37 15.59 4.47
CA ALA A 3 3.24 16.33 3.20
C ALA A 3 3.09 15.39 2.01
N ARG A 4 3.84 14.28 2.01
CA ARG A 4 3.75 13.28 0.94
C ARG A 4 2.38 12.61 0.91
N ARG A 5 1.87 12.24 2.07
CA ARG A 5 0.55 11.60 2.17
C ARG A 5 -0.57 12.55 1.76
N ARG A 6 -0.47 13.83 2.12
CA ARG A 6 -1.44 14.83 1.67
C ARG A 6 -1.46 14.97 0.16
N ARG A 7 -0.29 14.96 -0.48
CA ARG A 7 -0.21 15.00 -1.94
C ARG A 7 -0.88 13.80 -2.59
N LEU A 8 -0.65 12.61 -2.02
CA LEU A 8 -1.25 11.38 -2.51
C LEU A 8 -2.76 11.38 -2.28
N GLU A 9 -3.22 11.89 -1.15
CA GLU A 9 -4.65 12.02 -0.88
C GLU A 9 -5.32 12.96 -1.89
N LYS A 10 -4.68 14.08 -2.21
CA LYS A 10 -5.19 15.00 -3.23
C LYS A 10 -5.26 14.33 -4.59
N TYR A 11 -4.26 13.53 -4.92
CA TYR A 11 -4.24 12.75 -6.16
C TYR A 11 -5.42 11.78 -6.19
N CYS A 12 -5.64 11.06 -5.11
CA CYS A 12 -6.78 10.14 -5.00
C CYS A 12 -8.10 10.86 -5.11
N ASN A 13 -8.24 12.01 -4.47
CA ASN A 13 -9.46 12.81 -4.54
C ASN A 13 -9.73 13.29 -5.97
N ALA A 14 -8.69 13.70 -6.69
CA ALA A 14 -8.81 14.14 -8.08
C ALA A 14 -9.27 13.00 -9.00
N LEU A 15 -8.87 11.76 -8.68
CA LEU A 15 -9.27 10.57 -9.43
C LEU A 15 -10.54 9.92 -8.88
N ASN A 16 -11.14 10.53 -7.85
CA ASN A 16 -12.33 9.99 -7.18
C ASN A 16 -12.12 8.59 -6.62
N CYS A 17 -10.95 8.36 -6.01
CA CYS A 17 -10.58 7.10 -5.36
C CYS A 17 -10.65 7.22 -3.86
N ASP A 18 -11.00 6.14 -3.17
CA ASP A 18 -10.98 6.07 -1.71
C ASP A 18 -9.67 5.53 -1.17
N THR A 19 -8.95 4.77 -1.97
CA THR A 19 -7.76 4.04 -1.54
C THR A 19 -6.72 4.04 -2.65
N LEU A 20 -5.47 4.32 -2.28
CA LEU A 20 -4.33 4.19 -3.18
C LEU A 20 -3.56 2.94 -2.77
N VAL A 21 -3.30 2.06 -3.74
CA VAL A 21 -2.52 0.84 -3.53
C VAL A 21 -1.27 0.91 -4.40
N THR A 22 -0.11 0.67 -3.80
CA THR A 22 1.14 0.67 -4.53
C THR A 22 1.87 -0.66 -4.39
N PHE A 23 2.40 -1.14 -5.52
CA PHE A 23 3.27 -2.32 -5.59
C PHE A 23 4.70 -1.95 -5.95
N GLU A 24 4.94 -0.70 -6.35
CA GLU A 24 6.25 -0.24 -6.79
C GLU A 24 7.09 0.20 -5.59
N PRO A 25 8.34 -0.32 -5.44
CA PRO A 25 9.19 0.03 -4.29
C PRO A 25 9.42 1.53 -4.14
N GLU A 26 9.56 2.25 -5.23
CA GLU A 26 9.78 3.70 -5.20
C GLU A 26 8.58 4.43 -4.61
N ASN A 27 7.37 4.06 -5.03
CA ASN A 27 6.15 4.65 -4.52
C ASN A 27 5.88 4.23 -3.07
N LEU A 28 6.20 2.99 -2.74
CA LEU A 28 6.09 2.49 -1.37
C LEU A 28 7.00 3.31 -0.44
N PHE A 29 8.24 3.53 -0.85
CA PHE A 29 9.18 4.35 -0.08
C PHE A 29 8.67 5.78 0.07
N TYR A 30 8.15 6.36 -1.00
CA TYR A 30 7.58 7.70 -0.96
C TYR A 30 6.43 7.80 0.04
N LEU A 31 5.58 6.78 0.08
CA LEU A 31 4.40 6.75 0.95
C LEU A 31 4.76 6.46 2.41
N THR A 32 5.70 5.56 2.66
CA THR A 32 5.90 4.96 3.98
C THR A 32 7.27 5.18 4.60
N GLY A 33 8.29 5.48 3.81
CA GLY A 33 9.68 5.51 4.25
C GLY A 33 10.35 4.15 4.25
N PHE A 34 9.63 3.08 3.91
CA PHE A 34 10.16 1.73 3.83
C PHE A 34 10.47 1.37 2.38
N TRP A 35 11.70 0.92 2.13
CA TRP A 35 12.11 0.41 0.82
C TRP A 35 12.19 -1.11 0.89
N GLY A 36 11.37 -1.79 0.12
CA GLY A 36 11.37 -3.23 0.10
C GLY A 36 10.24 -3.81 -0.73
N GLU A 37 10.13 -5.12 -0.71
CA GLU A 37 9.11 -5.85 -1.44
C GLU A 37 7.87 -6.01 -0.55
N ALA A 38 6.89 -5.15 -0.75
CA ALA A 38 5.65 -5.16 0.02
C ALA A 38 4.57 -4.37 -0.73
N ILE A 39 3.36 -4.38 -0.20
CA ILE A 39 2.24 -3.63 -0.75
C ILE A 39 1.91 -2.48 0.20
N GLY A 40 1.82 -1.27 -0.34
CA GLY A 40 1.42 -0.10 0.44
C GLY A 40 -0.03 0.29 0.16
N ILE A 41 -0.74 0.68 1.19
CA ILE A 41 -2.14 1.10 1.10
C ILE A 41 -2.30 2.43 1.83
N LEU A 42 -2.80 3.45 1.12
CA LEU A 42 -3.19 4.73 1.72
C LEU A 42 -4.68 4.88 1.59
N GLU A 43 -5.36 4.97 2.71
CA GLU A 43 -6.81 5.16 2.75
C GLU A 43 -7.16 6.63 2.92
N LYS A 44 -8.36 6.99 2.50
CA LYS A 44 -8.89 8.33 2.73
C LYS A 44 -8.84 8.64 4.23
N GLY A 45 -8.33 9.81 4.57
CA GLY A 45 -8.10 10.18 5.97
C GLY A 45 -6.66 9.98 6.43
N GLY A 46 -5.81 9.38 5.59
CA GLY A 46 -4.38 9.27 5.85
C GLY A 46 -3.92 7.96 6.49
N LYS A 47 -4.82 7.03 6.79
CA LYS A 47 -4.43 5.74 7.34
C LYS A 47 -3.58 4.99 6.34
N THR A 48 -2.40 4.56 6.76
CA THR A 48 -1.43 3.90 5.89
C THR A 48 -1.10 2.51 6.43
N THR A 49 -1.12 1.51 5.54
CA THR A 49 -0.87 0.12 5.88
C THR A 49 0.14 -0.47 4.91
N ILE A 50 1.04 -1.29 5.43
CA ILE A 50 1.99 -2.08 4.64
C ILE A 50 1.62 -3.55 4.82
N ILE A 51 1.43 -4.27 3.72
CA ILE A 51 1.31 -5.72 3.72
C ILE A 51 2.65 -6.28 3.27
N ALA A 52 3.37 -6.94 4.16
CA ALA A 52 4.73 -7.39 3.92
C ALA A 52 4.88 -8.90 4.15
N PRO A 53 5.74 -9.57 3.34
CA PRO A 53 6.10 -10.95 3.64
C PRO A 53 6.82 -11.02 4.99
N GLU A 54 6.81 -12.20 5.62
CA GLU A 54 7.43 -12.38 6.94
C GLU A 54 8.87 -11.90 7.00
N LEU A 55 9.65 -12.15 5.96
CA LEU A 55 11.06 -11.77 5.92
C LEU A 55 11.26 -10.24 5.90
N GLU A 56 10.27 -9.50 5.48
CA GLU A 56 10.33 -8.04 5.37
C GLU A 56 9.58 -7.32 6.49
N ALA A 57 8.69 -8.02 7.19
CA ALA A 57 7.77 -7.39 8.14
C ALA A 57 8.48 -6.67 9.27
N GLN A 58 9.55 -7.26 9.82
CA GLN A 58 10.33 -6.64 10.89
C GLN A 58 10.94 -5.33 10.42
N ARG A 59 11.59 -5.36 9.26
CA ARG A 59 12.21 -4.18 8.68
C ARG A 59 11.19 -3.11 8.33
N ALA A 60 10.01 -3.53 7.84
CA ALA A 60 8.93 -2.59 7.55
C ALA A 60 8.46 -1.87 8.81
N ARG A 61 8.35 -2.58 9.94
CA ARG A 61 7.99 -1.95 11.20
C ARG A 61 9.03 -0.96 11.69
N GLU A 62 10.31 -1.28 11.50
CA GLU A 62 11.41 -0.43 11.94
C GLU A 62 11.57 0.81 11.07
N ASP A 63 11.45 0.66 9.76
CA ASP A 63 11.76 1.71 8.80
C ASP A 63 10.58 2.59 8.41
N SER A 64 9.36 2.08 8.49
CA SER A 64 8.20 2.85 8.08
C SER A 64 7.78 3.87 9.14
N ILE A 65 7.10 4.93 8.69
CA ILE A 65 6.68 6.04 9.55
C ILE A 65 5.16 6.08 9.61
N ASN A 66 4.64 5.89 10.82
CA ASN A 66 3.20 5.92 11.11
C ASN A 66 2.39 5.00 10.19
N CYS A 67 2.83 3.74 10.08
CA CYS A 67 2.16 2.73 9.28
C CYS A 67 1.76 1.54 10.13
N ASN A 68 0.62 0.95 9.80
CA ASN A 68 0.28 -0.38 10.28
C ASN A 68 0.98 -1.41 9.38
N VAL A 69 1.56 -2.43 9.96
CA VAL A 69 2.23 -3.48 9.18
C VAL A 69 1.49 -4.79 9.40
N ILE A 70 1.01 -5.37 8.31
CA ILE A 70 0.36 -6.67 8.29
C ILE A 70 1.33 -7.67 7.68
N THR A 71 1.63 -8.74 8.39
CA THR A 71 2.48 -9.80 7.88
C THR A 71 1.63 -10.77 7.07
N SER A 72 2.13 -11.17 5.91
CA SER A 72 1.46 -12.12 5.05
C SER A 72 2.49 -13.03 4.39
N GLN A 73 2.10 -14.26 4.08
CA GLN A 73 2.96 -15.15 3.32
C GLN A 73 3.11 -14.58 1.90
N ARG A 74 4.30 -14.73 1.34
CA ARG A 74 4.63 -14.14 0.03
C ARG A 74 3.63 -14.53 -1.06
N GLY A 75 3.20 -15.78 -1.09
CA GLY A 75 2.29 -16.28 -2.12
C GLY A 75 0.85 -15.82 -1.99
N VAL A 76 0.47 -15.13 -0.89
CA VAL A 76 -0.90 -14.69 -0.65
C VAL A 76 -1.05 -13.20 -0.38
N LEU A 77 -0.05 -12.40 -0.75
CA LEU A 77 -0.09 -10.94 -0.54
C LEU A 77 -1.30 -10.30 -1.21
N VAL A 78 -1.62 -10.70 -2.43
CA VAL A 78 -2.74 -10.12 -3.17
C VAL A 78 -4.07 -10.51 -2.51
N SER A 79 -4.19 -11.74 -2.03
CA SER A 79 -5.40 -12.17 -1.31
C SER A 79 -5.59 -11.37 -0.02
N THR A 80 -4.50 -11.14 0.70
CA THR A 80 -4.52 -10.32 1.93
C THR A 80 -4.93 -8.89 1.60
N LEU A 81 -4.39 -8.34 0.51
CA LEU A 81 -4.77 -7.01 0.03
C LEU A 81 -6.27 -6.94 -0.25
N ALA A 82 -6.80 -7.89 -1.01
CA ALA A 82 -8.21 -7.91 -1.36
C ALA A 82 -9.12 -7.97 -0.13
N SER A 83 -8.72 -8.75 0.88
CA SER A 83 -9.45 -8.82 2.15
C SER A 83 -9.41 -7.51 2.92
N THR A 84 -8.28 -6.79 2.84
CA THR A 84 -8.07 -5.55 3.59
C THR A 84 -8.86 -4.39 3.01
N ILE A 85 -8.87 -4.24 1.70
CA ILE A 85 -9.48 -3.07 1.04
C ILE A 85 -10.97 -3.23 0.74
N LYS A 86 -11.45 -4.44 0.58
CA LYS A 86 -12.87 -4.75 0.30
C LYS A 86 -13.47 -3.75 -0.71
N LYS A 87 -14.55 -3.77 -1.17
CA LYS A 87 -15.29 -3.01 -2.20
C LYS A 87 -15.01 -1.49 -2.34
N LYS A 88 -13.82 -0.99 -2.00
CA LYS A 88 -13.48 0.42 -2.13
C LYS A 88 -13.06 0.77 -3.55
N LYS A 89 -13.21 2.04 -3.91
CA LYS A 89 -12.68 2.56 -5.17
C LYS A 89 -11.16 2.71 -5.03
N ILE A 90 -10.41 2.04 -5.88
CA ILE A 90 -8.98 1.87 -5.72
C ILE A 90 -8.22 2.45 -6.89
N CYS A 91 -7.15 3.20 -6.60
CA CYS A 91 -6.13 3.57 -7.57
C CYS A 91 -4.93 2.68 -7.35
N ILE A 92 -4.45 2.01 -8.40
CA ILE A 92 -3.34 1.07 -8.33
C ILE A 92 -2.25 1.48 -9.30
N ASP A 93 -1.00 1.44 -8.84
CA ASP A 93 0.15 1.69 -9.69
C ASP A 93 0.80 0.40 -10.22
N CYS A 94 0.15 -0.73 -10.03
CA CYS A 94 0.69 -2.01 -10.44
C CYS A 94 0.61 -2.17 -11.96
N GLN A 95 1.72 -2.56 -12.57
CA GLN A 95 1.77 -2.87 -14.00
C GLN A 95 1.62 -4.36 -14.28
N ASN A 96 1.48 -5.17 -13.26
CA ASN A 96 1.27 -6.60 -13.39
C ASN A 96 -0.20 -6.89 -13.61
N TYR A 97 -0.54 -7.25 -14.84
CA TYR A 97 -1.92 -7.49 -15.25
C TYR A 97 -2.62 -8.58 -14.43
N SER A 98 -1.89 -9.66 -14.11
CA SER A 98 -2.45 -10.75 -13.30
C SER A 98 -2.86 -10.29 -11.91
N VAL A 99 -2.04 -9.45 -11.28
CA VAL A 99 -2.36 -8.89 -9.98
C VAL A 99 -3.59 -7.99 -10.06
N MET A 100 -3.66 -7.15 -11.09
CA MET A 100 -4.80 -6.26 -11.29
C MET A 100 -6.11 -7.04 -11.48
N GLN A 101 -6.06 -8.16 -12.19
CA GLN A 101 -7.25 -8.99 -12.38
C GLN A 101 -7.70 -9.68 -11.08
N SER A 102 -6.77 -9.92 -10.17
CA SER A 102 -7.09 -10.55 -8.88
C SER A 102 -7.80 -9.61 -7.90
N LEU A 103 -7.74 -8.33 -8.17
CA LEU A 103 -8.39 -7.32 -7.35
C LEU A 103 -9.80 -7.00 -7.85
#